data_e08ace5816e76ebc6fcd1f846c609f6b
#
_entry.id   e08ace5816e76ebc6fcd1f846c609f6b
#
_cell.length_a   1.000
_cell.length_b   1.000
_cell.length_c   1.000
_cell.angle_alpha   90.00
_cell.angle_beta   90.00
_cell.angle_gamma   90.00
#
_symmetry.space_group_name_H-M   'P 1'
#
loop_
_entity.id
_entity.type
_entity.pdbx_description
1 polymer ?
#
loop_
_entity_poly.entity_id
_entity_poly.type
_entity_poly.pdbx_seq_one_letter_code
_entity_poly.pdbx_strand_id
1 'polypeptide(L)'
;VKLVHIQHEYGIFGGLHGEYVLDFVRVLKKPFVITFHTVLPDPDQELRKVTQELTEKATLIHVMTEQAKHLLLVTYRLASEKVCVIPHGIPAMQFKPNIEAKSKLKLGRHTVLLTFGLLSRNKGIEYVIQSLPKIVKKYPDVLYVIAGATHPVVFHEEGEAYRNSLKALVK
;
A
#
# COMPACT_ATOMS: atom_id res chain seq x y z
N VAL A 1 23.03 -19.49 -5.24
CA VAL A 1 22.46 -18.39 -4.44
C VAL A 1 23.11 -18.39 -3.07
N LYS A 2 23.63 -17.21 -2.64
CA LYS A 2 24.29 -17.05 -1.33
C LYS A 2 23.35 -16.48 -0.26
N LEU A 3 22.37 -15.69 -0.68
CA LEU A 3 21.39 -14.99 0.15
C LEU A 3 20.02 -15.05 -0.53
N VAL A 4 18.95 -15.16 0.22
CA VAL A 4 17.57 -15.06 -0.24
C VAL A 4 16.99 -13.74 0.26
N HIS A 5 16.23 -13.04 -0.57
CA HIS A 5 15.47 -11.86 -0.17
C HIS A 5 13.98 -12.13 -0.38
N ILE A 6 13.21 -12.12 0.70
CA ILE A 6 11.77 -12.34 0.70
C ILE A 6 11.08 -10.98 0.70
N GLN A 7 10.29 -10.72 -0.34
CA GLN A 7 9.36 -9.58 -0.38
C GLN A 7 8.04 -10.04 0.20
N HIS A 8 7.73 -9.61 1.42
CA HIS A 8 6.60 -10.14 2.18
C HIS A 8 5.40 -9.19 2.16
N GLU A 9 4.26 -9.78 1.82
CA GLU A 9 2.93 -9.21 2.02
C GLU A 9 1.99 -10.35 2.44
N TYR A 10 1.13 -10.13 3.42
CA TYR A 10 0.29 -11.18 4.02
C TYR A 10 -0.66 -11.85 3.01
N GLY A 11 -1.05 -11.14 1.95
CA GLY A 11 -1.99 -11.64 0.96
C GLY A 11 -1.40 -12.45 -0.20
N ILE A 12 -0.06 -12.64 -0.30
CA ILE A 12 0.55 -13.21 -1.52
C ILE A 12 1.05 -14.64 -1.39
N PHE A 13 1.20 -15.16 -0.18
CA PHE A 13 1.77 -16.50 0.03
C PHE A 13 0.75 -17.61 0.27
N GLY A 14 -0.54 -17.26 0.34
CA GLY A 14 -1.61 -18.22 0.62
C GLY A 14 -1.69 -18.64 2.10
N GLY A 15 -2.75 -19.39 2.43
CA GLY A 15 -3.09 -19.71 3.82
C GLY A 15 -3.60 -18.49 4.60
N LEU A 16 -3.77 -18.67 5.91
CA LEU A 16 -4.17 -17.57 6.79
C LEU A 16 -2.97 -16.63 6.99
N HIS A 17 -3.14 -15.34 6.63
CA HIS A 17 -2.08 -14.33 6.74
C HIS A 17 -0.77 -14.67 6.00
N GLY A 18 -0.85 -15.46 4.92
CA GLY A 18 0.32 -15.80 4.13
C GLY A 18 1.22 -16.88 4.77
N GLU A 19 0.68 -17.66 5.70
CA GLU A 19 1.44 -18.62 6.52
C GLU A 19 2.22 -19.68 5.73
N TYR A 20 1.84 -19.97 4.48
CA TYR A 20 2.56 -20.98 3.67
C TYR A 20 4.02 -20.60 3.38
N VAL A 21 4.40 -19.33 3.51
CA VAL A 21 5.81 -18.91 3.43
C VAL A 21 6.66 -19.51 4.55
N LEU A 22 6.05 -19.88 5.69
CA LEU A 22 6.75 -20.49 6.82
C LEU A 22 7.34 -21.85 6.43
N ASP A 23 6.65 -22.64 5.62
CA ASP A 23 7.16 -23.94 5.17
C ASP A 23 8.42 -23.78 4.32
N PHE A 24 8.46 -22.74 3.50
CA PHE A 24 9.65 -22.38 2.74
C PHE A 24 10.81 -21.96 3.66
N VAL A 25 10.60 -21.05 4.62
CA VAL A 25 11.69 -20.57 5.48
C VAL A 25 12.15 -21.63 6.50
N ARG A 26 11.29 -22.60 6.85
CA ARG A 26 11.65 -23.72 7.74
C ARG A 26 12.68 -24.66 7.12
N VAL A 27 12.60 -24.86 5.80
CA VAL A 27 13.52 -25.74 5.05
C VAL A 27 14.70 -24.98 4.44
N LEU A 28 14.67 -23.66 4.45
CA LEU A 28 15.69 -22.82 3.85
C LEU A 28 17.02 -22.91 4.62
N LYS A 29 18.07 -23.42 3.93
CA LYS A 29 19.43 -23.56 4.50
C LYS A 29 20.33 -22.33 4.26
N LYS A 30 19.79 -21.26 3.66
CA LYS A 30 20.55 -20.05 3.36
C LYS A 30 20.07 -18.91 4.24
N PRO A 31 20.95 -17.95 4.57
CA PRO A 31 20.52 -16.75 5.24
C PRO A 31 19.52 -16.01 4.36
N PHE A 32 18.54 -15.37 4.99
CA PHE A 32 17.59 -14.54 4.24
C PHE A 32 17.32 -13.21 4.92
N VAL A 33 17.03 -12.23 4.07
CA VAL A 33 16.51 -10.92 4.43
C VAL A 33 15.02 -10.91 4.09
N ILE A 34 14.21 -10.29 4.93
CA ILE A 34 12.79 -10.12 4.66
C ILE A 34 12.44 -8.63 4.62
N THR A 35 11.71 -8.22 3.58
CA THR A 35 11.07 -6.90 3.52
C THR A 35 9.59 -7.04 3.83
N PHE A 36 9.13 -6.42 4.91
CA PHE A 36 7.70 -6.31 5.20
C PHE A 36 7.13 -5.06 4.52
N HIS A 37 6.22 -5.28 3.56
CA HIS A 37 5.48 -4.20 2.90
C HIS A 37 4.33 -3.68 3.76
N THR A 38 3.80 -4.51 4.64
CA THR A 38 2.77 -4.16 5.61
C THR A 38 3.18 -4.64 7.01
N VAL A 39 3.01 -3.77 8.01
CA VAL A 39 3.11 -4.09 9.43
C VAL A 39 1.86 -3.56 10.12
N LEU A 40 1.01 -4.46 10.61
CA LEU A 40 -0.27 -4.08 11.21
C LEU A 40 -0.10 -3.65 12.67
N PRO A 41 -0.76 -2.55 13.11
CA PRO A 41 -0.66 -2.07 14.49
C PRO A 41 -1.41 -2.95 15.49
N ASP A 42 -2.46 -3.61 15.03
CA ASP A 42 -3.32 -4.49 15.85
C ASP A 42 -3.47 -5.86 15.16
N PRO A 43 -2.41 -6.70 15.22
CA PRO A 43 -2.46 -8.04 14.64
C PRO A 43 -3.30 -8.98 15.51
N ASP A 44 -4.10 -9.84 14.89
CA ASP A 44 -4.64 -11.00 15.58
C ASP A 44 -3.52 -11.97 16.01
N GLN A 45 -3.89 -13.01 16.75
CA GLN A 45 -2.90 -13.96 17.31
C GLN A 45 -2.16 -14.73 16.22
N GLU A 46 -2.84 -15.13 15.15
CA GLU A 46 -2.24 -15.93 14.08
C GLU A 46 -1.29 -15.08 13.23
N LEU A 47 -1.69 -13.87 12.85
CA LEU A 47 -0.83 -12.94 12.14
C LEU A 47 0.43 -12.60 12.95
N ARG A 48 0.27 -12.41 14.28
CA ARG A 48 1.39 -12.19 15.18
C ARG A 48 2.37 -13.36 15.18
N LYS A 49 1.87 -14.60 15.25
CA LYS A 49 2.71 -15.82 15.20
C LYS A 49 3.48 -15.94 13.90
N VAL A 50 2.79 -15.75 12.75
CA VAL A 50 3.42 -15.78 11.41
C VAL A 50 4.54 -14.75 11.34
N THR A 51 4.28 -13.52 11.76
CA THR A 51 5.29 -12.45 11.74
C THR A 51 6.46 -12.77 12.66
N GLN A 52 6.22 -13.24 13.87
CA GLN A 52 7.27 -13.58 14.83
C GLN A 52 8.16 -14.70 14.30
N GLU A 53 7.60 -15.79 13.77
CA GLU A 53 8.40 -16.90 13.24
C GLU A 53 9.26 -16.45 12.04
N LEU A 54 8.71 -15.64 11.14
CA LEU A 54 9.47 -15.06 10.02
C LEU A 54 10.65 -14.21 10.52
N THR A 55 10.40 -13.36 11.51
CA THR A 55 11.40 -12.42 12.02
C THR A 55 12.48 -13.10 12.88
N GLU A 56 12.13 -14.15 13.62
CA GLU A 56 13.10 -14.96 14.36
C GLU A 56 14.13 -15.60 13.42
N LYS A 57 13.66 -16.17 12.31
CA LYS A 57 14.50 -16.86 11.32
C LYS A 57 15.27 -15.93 10.39
N ALA A 58 14.78 -14.72 10.15
CA ALA A 58 15.42 -13.74 9.28
C ALA A 58 16.77 -13.28 9.85
N THR A 59 17.75 -13.14 8.97
CA THR A 59 19.05 -12.54 9.29
C THR A 59 18.91 -11.03 9.47
N LEU A 60 18.10 -10.38 8.61
CA LEU A 60 17.81 -8.95 8.64
C LEU A 60 16.36 -8.72 8.22
N ILE A 61 15.73 -7.76 8.85
CA ILE A 61 14.37 -7.33 8.57
C ILE A 61 14.43 -5.92 8.02
N HIS A 62 13.85 -5.72 6.86
CA HIS A 62 13.74 -4.43 6.22
C HIS A 62 12.28 -3.94 6.25
N VAL A 63 12.10 -2.66 6.58
CA VAL A 63 10.85 -1.92 6.47
C VAL A 63 11.09 -0.56 5.82
N MET A 64 10.05 0.06 5.27
CA MET A 64 10.18 1.30 4.53
C MET A 64 9.96 2.57 5.35
N THR A 65 9.49 2.44 6.60
CA THR A 65 9.18 3.60 7.46
C THR A 65 9.63 3.36 8.89
N GLU A 66 9.95 4.44 9.61
CA GLU A 66 10.22 4.39 11.06
C GLU A 66 8.99 3.93 11.85
N GLN A 67 7.77 4.25 11.38
CA GLN A 67 6.55 3.78 11.99
C GLN A 67 6.44 2.25 11.93
N ALA A 68 6.74 1.64 10.78
CA ALA A 68 6.74 0.19 10.64
C ALA A 68 7.78 -0.46 11.56
N LYS A 69 8.99 0.12 11.66
CA LYS A 69 10.01 -0.30 12.63
C LYS A 69 9.48 -0.23 14.06
N HIS A 70 8.91 0.90 14.45
CA HIS A 70 8.34 1.08 15.79
C HIS A 70 7.29 0.01 16.12
N LEU A 71 6.38 -0.28 15.17
CA LEU A 71 5.38 -1.33 15.34
C LEU A 71 6.02 -2.71 15.53
N LEU A 72 7.03 -3.07 14.75
CA LEU A 72 7.75 -4.33 14.93
C LEU A 72 8.38 -4.46 16.33
N LEU A 73 8.98 -3.39 16.83
CA LEU A 73 9.61 -3.41 18.15
C LEU A 73 8.59 -3.49 19.29
N VAL A 74 7.53 -2.69 19.23
CA VAL A 74 6.57 -2.56 20.33
C VAL A 74 5.49 -3.64 20.25
N THR A 75 4.82 -3.77 19.11
CA THR A 75 3.68 -4.69 18.95
C THR A 75 4.12 -6.12 18.83
N TYR A 76 5.19 -6.39 18.05
CA TYR A 76 5.68 -7.75 17.82
C TYR A 76 6.86 -8.13 18.72
N ARG A 77 7.39 -7.20 19.51
CA ARG A 77 8.46 -7.39 20.51
C ARG A 77 9.78 -7.88 19.90
N LEU A 78 10.14 -7.34 18.75
CA LEU A 78 11.40 -7.69 18.09
C LEU A 78 12.59 -6.91 18.68
N ALA A 79 13.78 -7.50 18.57
CA ALA A 79 15.03 -6.80 18.88
C ALA A 79 15.37 -5.79 17.76
N SER A 80 15.85 -4.60 18.14
CA SER A 80 16.08 -3.49 17.21
C SER A 80 17.23 -3.73 16.23
N GLU A 81 18.20 -4.54 16.61
CA GLU A 81 19.44 -4.80 15.85
C GLU A 81 19.17 -5.50 14.51
N LYS A 82 18.08 -6.24 14.41
CA LYS A 82 17.67 -6.93 13.19
C LYS A 82 16.84 -6.07 12.24
N VAL A 83 16.36 -4.89 12.66
CA VAL A 83 15.41 -4.10 11.88
C VAL A 83 16.07 -2.86 11.30
N CYS A 84 16.17 -2.79 9.97
CA CYS A 84 16.63 -1.62 9.25
C CYS A 84 15.49 -0.91 8.52
N VAL A 85 15.59 0.41 8.41
CA VAL A 85 14.66 1.25 7.65
C VAL A 85 15.36 1.73 6.40
N ILE A 86 14.80 1.39 5.24
CA ILE A 86 15.24 1.91 3.94
C ILE A 86 13.96 2.37 3.22
N PRO A 87 13.77 3.67 3.01
CA PRO A 87 12.60 4.19 2.33
C PRO A 87 12.45 3.63 0.91
N HIS A 88 11.22 3.67 0.38
CA HIS A 88 10.98 3.32 -1.01
C HIS A 88 11.87 4.15 -1.94
N GLY A 89 12.58 3.47 -2.84
CA GLY A 89 13.27 4.11 -3.94
C GLY A 89 12.28 4.63 -4.98
N ILE A 90 12.60 5.79 -5.54
CA ILE A 90 11.90 6.35 -6.69
C ILE A 90 12.91 6.63 -7.80
N PRO A 91 12.54 6.54 -9.08
CA PRO A 91 13.39 6.99 -10.15
C PRO A 91 13.76 8.46 -9.98
N ALA A 92 15.04 8.80 -10.18
CA ALA A 92 15.46 10.19 -10.21
C ALA A 92 14.80 10.88 -11.41
N MET A 93 13.84 11.75 -11.16
CA MET A 93 13.11 12.48 -12.19
C MET A 93 13.47 13.95 -12.13
N GLN A 94 13.74 14.54 -13.29
CA GLN A 94 13.87 15.99 -13.37
C GLN A 94 12.51 16.64 -13.06
N PHE A 95 12.50 17.63 -12.18
CA PHE A 95 11.29 18.41 -11.91
C PHE A 95 10.79 19.07 -13.19
N LYS A 96 9.52 18.91 -13.49
CA LYS A 96 8.80 19.58 -14.57
C LYS A 96 7.62 20.34 -14.00
N PRO A 97 7.38 21.59 -14.43
CA PRO A 97 6.22 22.33 -14.03
C PRO A 97 4.93 21.60 -14.42
N ASN A 98 3.95 21.60 -13.54
CA ASN A 98 2.67 20.89 -13.75
C ASN A 98 1.86 21.44 -14.93
N ILE A 99 2.15 22.65 -15.38
CA ILE A 99 1.47 23.29 -16.51
C ILE A 99 1.63 22.50 -17.82
N GLU A 100 2.81 21.92 -18.05
CA GLU A 100 3.05 21.07 -19.22
C GLU A 100 2.20 19.80 -19.19
N ALA A 101 2.13 19.15 -18.02
CA ALA A 101 1.32 17.95 -17.83
C ALA A 101 -0.16 18.26 -17.98
N LYS A 102 -0.63 19.35 -17.38
CA LYS A 102 -2.02 19.82 -17.52
C LYS A 102 -2.39 20.13 -18.97
N SER A 103 -1.50 20.76 -19.73
CA SER A 103 -1.71 21.04 -21.15
C SER A 103 -1.86 19.75 -21.95
N LYS A 104 -0.94 18.79 -21.76
CA LYS A 104 -0.99 17.48 -22.45
C LYS A 104 -2.27 16.69 -22.13
N LEU A 105 -2.74 16.77 -20.90
CA LEU A 105 -3.93 16.09 -20.42
C LEU A 105 -5.23 16.88 -20.67
N LYS A 106 -5.16 18.06 -21.31
CA LYS A 106 -6.28 18.96 -21.57
C LYS A 106 -7.03 19.38 -20.30
N LEU A 107 -6.32 19.51 -19.18
CA LEU A 107 -6.88 19.88 -17.87
C LEU A 107 -6.98 21.40 -17.67
N GLY A 108 -6.47 22.19 -18.64
CA GLY A 108 -6.56 23.65 -18.61
C GLY A 108 -5.98 24.27 -17.35
N ARG A 109 -6.69 25.27 -16.79
CA ARG A 109 -6.29 26.00 -15.57
C ARG A 109 -6.88 25.43 -14.29
N HIS A 110 -7.57 24.30 -14.37
CA HIS A 110 -8.19 23.71 -13.18
C HIS A 110 -7.18 23.46 -12.05
N THR A 111 -7.61 23.69 -10.82
CA THR A 111 -6.95 23.15 -9.63
C THR A 111 -7.33 21.69 -9.54
N VAL A 112 -6.38 20.79 -9.83
CA VAL A 112 -6.63 19.35 -9.91
C VAL A 112 -6.37 18.69 -8.59
N LEU A 113 -7.40 18.03 -8.05
CA LEU A 113 -7.27 17.01 -7.02
C LEU A 113 -7.15 15.66 -7.71
N LEU A 114 -6.19 14.82 -7.34
CA LEU A 114 -5.94 13.54 -7.99
C LEU A 114 -5.96 12.41 -6.98
N THR A 115 -6.79 11.39 -7.23
CA THR A 115 -6.62 10.06 -6.67
C THR A 115 -6.08 9.14 -7.76
N PHE A 116 -4.93 8.53 -7.51
CA PHE A 116 -4.25 7.62 -8.43
C PHE A 116 -4.09 6.25 -7.80
N GLY A 117 -4.44 5.19 -8.53
CA GLY A 117 -4.25 3.79 -8.11
C GLY A 117 -5.50 2.93 -8.30
N LEU A 118 -5.43 1.69 -7.85
CA LEU A 118 -6.54 0.73 -7.94
C LEU A 118 -7.69 1.15 -7.04
N LEU A 119 -8.91 1.13 -7.59
CA LEU A 119 -10.12 1.56 -6.90
C LEU A 119 -10.56 0.48 -5.92
N SER A 120 -10.70 0.85 -4.66
CA SER A 120 -11.21 0.01 -3.59
C SER A 120 -11.74 0.88 -2.44
N ARG A 121 -12.64 0.33 -1.62
CA ARG A 121 -13.32 1.07 -0.54
C ARG A 121 -12.36 1.66 0.49
N ASN A 122 -11.24 0.99 0.75
CA ASN A 122 -10.20 1.48 1.68
C ASN A 122 -9.48 2.75 1.19
N LYS A 123 -9.73 3.22 -0.03
CA LYS A 123 -9.19 4.50 -0.54
C LYS A 123 -10.04 5.70 -0.15
N GLY A 124 -11.28 5.49 0.32
CA GLY A 124 -12.16 6.57 0.77
C GLY A 124 -12.53 7.59 -0.32
N ILE A 125 -12.60 7.17 -1.56
CA ILE A 125 -12.86 8.03 -2.72
C ILE A 125 -14.21 8.70 -2.60
N GLU A 126 -15.22 7.98 -2.10
CA GLU A 126 -16.57 8.46 -1.85
C GLU A 126 -16.60 9.69 -0.94
N TYR A 127 -15.76 9.75 0.08
CA TYR A 127 -15.70 10.89 1.00
C TYR A 127 -15.21 12.16 0.33
N VAL A 128 -14.25 12.02 -0.59
CA VAL A 128 -13.78 13.16 -1.39
C VAL A 128 -14.90 13.66 -2.30
N ILE A 129 -15.59 12.75 -3.03
CA ILE A 129 -16.72 13.12 -3.92
C ILE A 129 -17.81 13.84 -3.12
N GLN A 130 -18.20 13.32 -1.95
CA GLN A 130 -19.23 13.92 -1.09
C GLN A 130 -18.83 15.30 -0.55
N SER A 131 -17.54 15.58 -0.45
CA SER A 131 -17.03 16.88 -0.01
C SER A 131 -16.99 17.93 -1.13
N LEU A 132 -16.95 17.50 -2.39
CA LEU A 132 -16.79 18.38 -3.55
C LEU A 132 -17.85 19.48 -3.67
N PRO A 133 -19.17 19.26 -3.42
CA PRO A 133 -20.16 20.33 -3.58
C PRO A 133 -19.85 21.60 -2.76
N LYS A 134 -19.33 21.41 -1.53
CA LYS A 134 -18.92 22.55 -0.69
C LYS A 134 -17.65 23.21 -1.22
N ILE A 135 -16.71 22.43 -1.75
CA ILE A 135 -15.44 22.91 -2.28
C ILE A 135 -15.68 23.70 -3.58
N VAL A 136 -16.41 23.12 -4.51
CA VAL A 136 -16.69 23.75 -5.84
C VAL A 136 -17.50 25.03 -5.69
N LYS A 137 -18.41 25.12 -4.71
CA LYS A 137 -19.12 26.36 -4.42
C LYS A 137 -18.16 27.52 -4.10
N LYS A 138 -17.03 27.26 -3.46
CA LYS A 138 -16.02 28.27 -3.10
C LYS A 138 -14.93 28.39 -4.15
N TYR A 139 -14.58 27.28 -4.82
CA TYR A 139 -13.51 27.18 -5.81
C TYR A 139 -14.01 26.48 -7.06
N PRO A 140 -14.70 27.18 -7.96
CA PRO A 140 -15.38 26.60 -9.13
C PRO A 140 -14.42 25.93 -10.13
N ASP A 141 -13.14 26.31 -10.11
CA ASP A 141 -12.12 25.75 -10.99
C ASP A 141 -11.50 24.43 -10.47
N VAL A 142 -11.99 23.89 -9.35
CA VAL A 142 -11.53 22.60 -8.84
C VAL A 142 -12.07 21.47 -9.72
N LEU A 143 -11.17 20.58 -10.11
CA LEU A 143 -11.46 19.33 -10.82
C LEU A 143 -10.92 18.15 -10.04
N TYR A 144 -11.76 17.20 -9.69
CA TYR A 144 -11.32 15.95 -9.09
C TYR A 144 -11.15 14.86 -10.16
N VAL A 145 -9.94 14.35 -10.31
CA VAL A 145 -9.59 13.29 -11.25
C VAL A 145 -9.34 12.00 -10.49
N ILE A 146 -10.02 10.95 -10.87
CA ILE A 146 -9.82 9.60 -10.33
C ILE A 146 -9.22 8.74 -11.44
N ALA A 147 -7.95 8.38 -11.31
CA ALA A 147 -7.18 7.65 -12.31
C ALA A 147 -6.83 6.25 -11.81
N GLY A 148 -7.56 5.24 -12.27
CA GLY A 148 -7.31 3.85 -11.92
C GLY A 148 -8.38 2.89 -12.41
N ALA A 149 -8.04 1.61 -12.39
CA ALA A 149 -8.97 0.50 -12.62
C ALA A 149 -9.48 -0.03 -11.26
N THR A 150 -10.57 -0.78 -11.29
CA THR A 150 -11.06 -1.50 -10.11
C THR A 150 -10.00 -2.50 -9.63
N HIS A 151 -9.79 -2.56 -8.32
CA HIS A 151 -8.82 -3.48 -7.73
C HIS A 151 -9.18 -4.93 -8.10
N PRO A 152 -8.24 -5.80 -8.53
CA PRO A 152 -8.54 -7.15 -8.98
C PRO A 152 -9.37 -7.99 -7.99
N VAL A 153 -9.07 -7.91 -6.69
CA VAL A 153 -9.84 -8.61 -5.66
C VAL A 153 -11.27 -8.05 -5.58
N VAL A 154 -11.44 -6.73 -5.56
CA VAL A 154 -12.77 -6.09 -5.56
C VAL A 154 -13.55 -6.47 -6.83
N PHE A 155 -12.88 -6.50 -7.98
CA PHE A 155 -13.51 -6.91 -9.23
C PHE A 155 -13.96 -8.38 -9.19
N HIS A 156 -13.17 -9.26 -8.59
CA HIS A 156 -13.53 -10.67 -8.43
C HIS A 156 -14.74 -10.86 -7.48
N GLU A 157 -14.82 -10.06 -6.40
CA GLU A 157 -15.86 -10.16 -5.38
C GLU A 157 -17.18 -9.49 -5.79
N GLU A 158 -17.13 -8.28 -6.32
CA GLU A 158 -18.30 -7.46 -6.61
C GLU A 158 -18.31 -6.83 -8.03
N GLY A 159 -17.38 -7.21 -8.92
CA GLY A 159 -17.28 -6.65 -10.26
C GLY A 159 -17.01 -5.14 -10.24
N GLU A 160 -17.76 -4.38 -11.03
CA GLU A 160 -17.66 -2.92 -11.10
C GLU A 160 -18.62 -2.19 -10.14
N ALA A 161 -19.23 -2.90 -9.17
CA ALA A 161 -20.25 -2.31 -8.29
C ALA A 161 -19.73 -1.07 -7.53
N TYR A 162 -18.54 -1.16 -6.94
CA TYR A 162 -17.92 0.00 -6.25
C TYR A 162 -17.67 1.17 -7.21
N ARG A 163 -17.07 0.91 -8.38
CA ARG A 163 -16.84 1.96 -9.38
C ARG A 163 -18.13 2.61 -9.85
N ASN A 164 -19.18 1.83 -10.05
CA ASN A 164 -20.49 2.33 -10.46
C ASN A 164 -21.16 3.15 -9.35
N SER A 165 -20.99 2.77 -8.08
CA SER A 165 -21.46 3.56 -6.95
C SER A 165 -20.78 4.93 -6.90
N LEU A 166 -19.46 5.01 -7.15
CA LEU A 166 -18.74 6.29 -7.25
C LEU A 166 -19.27 7.16 -8.40
N LYS A 167 -19.55 6.56 -9.57
CA LYS A 167 -20.16 7.29 -10.71
C LYS A 167 -21.56 7.81 -10.38
N ALA A 168 -22.34 7.09 -9.58
CA ALA A 168 -23.65 7.54 -9.15
C ALA A 168 -23.61 8.73 -8.19
N LEU A 169 -22.55 8.85 -7.37
CA LEU A 169 -22.36 10.00 -6.48
C LEU A 169 -21.99 11.30 -7.21
N VAL A 170 -21.53 11.22 -8.45
CA VAL A 170 -21.11 12.39 -9.24
C VAL A 170 -22.28 13.00 -10.04
N LYS A 171 -23.38 12.26 -10.18
CA LYS A 171 -24.60 12.73 -10.88
C LYS A 171 -25.47 13.59 -9.97
#